data_4effe22bdf588cd4ef5ac2daff32fb25
#
_entry.id   4effe22bdf588cd4ef5ac2daff32fb25
#
_cell.length_a   1.000
_cell.length_b   1.000
_cell.length_c   1.000
_cell.angle_alpha   90.00
_cell.angle_beta   90.00
_cell.angle_gamma   90.00
#
_symmetry.space_group_name_H-M   'P 1'
#
loop_
_entity.id
_entity.type
_entity.pdbx_description
1 polymer ?
#
loop_
_entity_poly.entity_id
_entity_poly.type
_entity_poly.pdbx_seq_one_letter_code
_entity_poly.pdbx_strand_id
1 'polypeptide(L)'
;MSTLPDEAKELLRRPLPAWATTVRPDGSLHNTVVWVDLDGDDVIVNTAVGRAKEQNLRADARVSVSMLDPEDAFHWVTVSGTARLETEGADAAIDALAKEYLGVDTYPYREGEERRRVTIRITPERVLYKPGA
;
A
#
# COMPACT_ATOMS: atom_id res chain seq x y z
N MET A 1 18.46 1.38 -0.45
CA MET A 1 17.23 1.99 0.09
C MET A 1 17.09 3.40 -0.44
N SER A 2 15.94 3.72 -0.99
CA SER A 2 15.67 5.05 -1.54
C SER A 2 14.81 5.87 -0.58
N THR A 3 15.07 7.17 -0.52
CA THR A 3 14.25 8.10 0.26
C THR A 3 13.17 8.68 -0.64
N LEU A 4 11.96 8.78 -0.12
CA LEU A 4 10.86 9.39 -0.85
C LEU A 4 11.03 10.91 -0.86
N PRO A 5 10.94 11.57 -2.04
CA PRO A 5 10.88 13.03 -2.09
C PRO A 5 9.68 13.56 -1.29
N ASP A 6 9.80 14.74 -0.70
CA ASP A 6 8.72 15.31 0.11
C ASP A 6 7.43 15.48 -0.67
N GLU A 7 7.52 15.88 -1.94
CA GLU A 7 6.35 16.04 -2.81
C GLU A 7 5.68 14.71 -3.12
N ALA A 8 6.46 13.63 -3.27
CA ALA A 8 5.93 12.28 -3.44
C ALA A 8 5.23 11.80 -2.17
N LYS A 9 5.78 12.11 -1.00
CA LYS A 9 5.13 11.80 0.28
C LYS A 9 3.79 12.52 0.41
N GLU A 10 3.74 13.78 0.00
CA GLU A 10 2.50 14.55 0.03
C GLU A 10 1.43 13.88 -0.84
N LEU A 11 1.78 13.44 -2.04
CA LEU A 11 0.85 12.73 -2.91
C LEU A 11 0.38 11.43 -2.26
N LEU A 12 1.31 10.63 -1.73
CA LEU A 12 1.00 9.33 -1.12
C LEU A 12 0.13 9.44 0.15
N ARG A 13 0.11 10.60 0.80
CA ARG A 13 -0.75 10.83 1.97
C ARG A 13 -2.17 11.22 1.62
N ARG A 14 -2.47 11.49 0.34
CA ARG A 14 -3.83 11.81 -0.08
C ARG A 14 -4.67 10.53 -0.14
N PRO A 15 -5.98 10.61 0.19
CA PRO A 15 -6.86 9.45 0.13
C PRO A 15 -7.27 9.13 -1.31
N LEU A 16 -6.30 8.78 -2.12
CA LEU A 16 -6.48 8.45 -3.54
C LEU A 16 -6.32 6.95 -3.76
N PRO A 17 -7.06 6.37 -4.71
CA PRO A 17 -6.83 4.98 -5.08
C PRO A 17 -5.40 4.78 -5.58
N ALA A 18 -4.80 3.67 -5.16
CA ALA A 18 -3.47 3.28 -5.60
C ALA A 18 -3.53 1.83 -6.06
N TRP A 19 -2.50 1.40 -6.77
CA TRP A 19 -2.38 0.02 -7.23
C TRP A 19 -1.17 -0.63 -6.59
N ALA A 20 -1.36 -1.85 -6.07
CA ALA A 20 -0.27 -2.66 -5.55
C ALA A 20 -0.07 -3.88 -6.45
N THR A 21 1.18 -4.11 -6.84
CA THR A 21 1.56 -5.25 -7.67
C THR A 21 2.46 -6.18 -6.88
N THR A 22 2.10 -7.45 -6.82
CA THR A 22 2.88 -8.52 -6.20
C THR A 22 3.11 -9.63 -7.22
N VAL A 23 4.01 -10.56 -6.91
CA VAL A 23 4.42 -11.63 -7.82
C VAL A 23 3.78 -12.95 -7.36
N ARG A 24 3.03 -13.61 -8.26
CA ARG A 24 2.50 -14.93 -7.98
C ARG A 24 3.58 -16.01 -8.06
N PRO A 25 3.35 -17.19 -7.46
CA PRO A 25 4.34 -18.28 -7.52
C PRO A 25 4.76 -18.69 -8.94
N ASP A 26 3.90 -18.51 -9.93
CA ASP A 26 4.23 -18.82 -11.33
C ASP A 26 4.97 -17.68 -12.04
N GLY A 27 5.28 -16.60 -11.33
CA GLY A 27 5.98 -15.43 -11.87
C GLY A 27 5.07 -14.39 -12.51
N SER A 28 3.78 -14.65 -12.64
CA SER A 28 2.83 -13.66 -13.16
C SER A 28 2.56 -12.59 -12.11
N LEU A 29 2.02 -11.45 -12.56
CA LEU A 29 1.80 -10.30 -11.71
C LEU A 29 0.34 -10.20 -11.26
N HIS A 30 0.15 -9.89 -9.99
CA HIS A 30 -1.16 -9.66 -9.38
C HIS A 30 -1.26 -8.18 -9.01
N ASN A 31 -2.21 -7.47 -9.60
CA ASN A 31 -2.33 -6.02 -9.44
C ASN A 31 -3.74 -5.68 -8.97
N THR A 32 -3.85 -5.01 -7.82
CA THR A 32 -5.15 -4.64 -7.23
C THR A 32 -5.11 -3.23 -6.67
N VAL A 33 -6.30 -2.61 -6.54
CA VAL A 33 -6.45 -1.30 -5.93
C VAL A 33 -6.35 -1.43 -4.41
N VAL A 34 -5.62 -0.52 -3.79
CA VAL A 34 -5.36 -0.51 -2.35
C VAL A 34 -5.48 0.91 -1.80
N TRP A 35 -5.61 1.00 -0.47
CA TRP A 35 -5.41 2.23 0.29
C TRP A 35 -3.96 2.29 0.75
N VAL A 36 -3.41 3.50 0.80
CA VAL A 36 -1.99 3.72 1.12
C VAL A 36 -1.84 4.73 2.24
N ASP A 37 -0.91 4.47 3.13
CA ASP A 37 -0.47 5.41 4.15
C ASP A 37 1.07 5.41 4.18
N LEU A 38 1.65 6.30 4.95
CA LEU A 38 3.08 6.38 5.16
C LEU A 38 3.40 6.30 6.65
N ASP A 39 4.50 5.65 6.95
CA ASP A 39 5.13 5.70 8.27
C ASP A 39 6.60 6.03 8.03
N GLY A 40 6.95 7.33 8.20
CA GLY A 40 8.26 7.82 7.78
C GLY A 40 8.42 7.67 6.28
N ASP A 41 9.42 6.92 5.86
CA ASP A 41 9.67 6.61 4.45
C ASP A 41 9.07 5.27 4.03
N ASP A 42 8.47 4.51 4.94
CA ASP A 42 7.83 3.25 4.60
C ASP A 42 6.43 3.48 4.05
N VAL A 43 6.10 2.75 3.01
CA VAL A 43 4.75 2.75 2.43
C VAL A 43 3.95 1.63 3.10
N ILE A 44 2.74 1.98 3.55
CA ILE A 44 1.89 1.08 4.32
C ILE A 44 0.65 0.72 3.51
N VAL A 45 0.40 -0.57 3.37
CA VAL A 45 -0.80 -1.15 2.77
C VAL A 45 -1.33 -2.19 3.76
N ASN A 46 -2.59 -2.53 3.69
CA ASN A 46 -3.19 -3.51 4.60
C ASN A 46 -3.96 -4.58 3.81
N THR A 47 -3.94 -5.80 4.32
CA THR A 47 -4.64 -6.94 3.74
C THR A 47 -5.05 -7.90 4.85
N ALA A 48 -5.42 -9.12 4.51
CA ALA A 48 -5.76 -10.16 5.49
C ALA A 48 -5.00 -11.44 5.18
N VAL A 49 -4.70 -12.20 6.22
CA VAL A 49 -4.04 -13.51 6.11
C VAL A 49 -4.85 -14.41 5.15
N GLY A 50 -4.16 -15.07 4.25
CA GLY A 50 -4.75 -15.97 3.27
C GLY A 50 -5.21 -15.31 1.97
N ARG A 51 -5.27 -13.98 1.91
CA ARG A 51 -5.55 -13.28 0.64
C ARG A 51 -4.34 -13.38 -0.29
N ALA A 52 -4.60 -13.18 -1.59
CA ALA A 52 -3.57 -13.35 -2.62
C ALA A 52 -2.31 -12.52 -2.37
N LYS A 53 -2.47 -11.24 -2.01
CA LYS A 53 -1.32 -10.36 -1.73
C LYS A 53 -0.45 -10.91 -0.60
N GLU A 54 -1.07 -11.34 0.49
CA GLU A 54 -0.34 -11.88 1.63
C GLU A 54 0.40 -13.16 1.26
N GLN A 55 -0.25 -14.07 0.56
CA GLN A 55 0.38 -15.31 0.11
C GLN A 55 1.53 -15.06 -0.85
N ASN A 56 1.34 -14.14 -1.81
CA ASN A 56 2.37 -13.78 -2.78
C ASN A 56 3.60 -13.21 -2.08
N LEU A 57 3.41 -12.31 -1.12
CA LEU A 57 4.50 -11.64 -0.41
C LEU A 57 5.25 -12.54 0.54
N ARG A 58 4.62 -13.60 1.05
CA ARG A 58 5.33 -14.63 1.82
C ARG A 58 6.35 -15.38 0.96
N ALA A 59 6.01 -15.63 -0.29
CA ALA A 59 6.88 -16.37 -1.20
C ALA A 59 7.88 -15.47 -1.91
N ASP A 60 7.49 -14.23 -2.22
CA ASP A 60 8.33 -13.26 -2.92
C ASP A 60 7.99 -11.86 -2.39
N ALA A 61 8.91 -11.28 -1.65
CA ALA A 61 8.68 -10.02 -0.94
C ALA A 61 8.69 -8.78 -1.84
N ARG A 62 8.91 -8.93 -3.13
CA ARG A 62 8.91 -7.79 -4.06
C ARG A 62 7.50 -7.22 -4.23
N VAL A 63 7.40 -5.90 -4.21
CA VAL A 63 6.12 -5.19 -4.32
C VAL A 63 6.34 -3.85 -4.96
N SER A 64 5.33 -3.39 -5.70
CA SER A 64 5.31 -2.05 -6.28
C SER A 64 3.96 -1.41 -5.98
N VAL A 65 3.98 -0.12 -5.59
CA VAL A 65 2.76 0.65 -5.35
C VAL A 65 2.82 1.91 -6.20
N SER A 66 1.73 2.19 -6.91
CA SER A 66 1.60 3.39 -7.74
C SER A 66 0.36 4.17 -7.36
N MET A 67 0.48 5.49 -7.36
CA MET A 67 -0.63 6.39 -7.09
C MET A 67 -0.63 7.54 -8.10
N LEU A 68 -1.80 7.91 -8.57
CA LEU A 68 -2.02 8.95 -9.56
C LEU A 68 -2.91 10.05 -8.99
N ASP A 69 -2.52 11.30 -9.23
CA ASP A 69 -3.39 12.45 -8.97
C ASP A 69 -4.47 12.49 -10.06
N PRO A 70 -5.76 12.35 -9.72
CA PRO A 70 -6.80 12.31 -10.75
C PRO A 70 -7.01 13.65 -11.46
N GLU A 71 -6.49 14.74 -10.91
CA GLU A 71 -6.60 16.07 -11.53
C GLU A 71 -5.45 16.38 -12.50
N ASP A 72 -4.36 15.60 -12.43
CA ASP A 72 -3.21 15.78 -13.33
C ASP A 72 -2.57 14.41 -13.59
N ALA A 73 -2.87 13.84 -14.75
CA ALA A 73 -2.40 12.50 -15.12
C ALA A 73 -0.88 12.40 -15.25
N PHE A 74 -0.18 13.52 -15.27
CA PHE A 74 1.29 13.55 -15.26
C PHE A 74 1.87 13.66 -13.86
N HIS A 75 1.02 13.76 -12.84
CA HIS A 75 1.44 13.80 -11.43
C HIS A 75 1.20 12.43 -10.79
N TRP A 76 2.26 11.64 -10.66
CA TRP A 76 2.15 10.29 -10.15
C TRP A 76 3.45 9.85 -9.48
N VAL A 77 3.36 8.79 -8.70
CA VAL A 77 4.51 8.17 -8.03
C VAL A 77 4.39 6.65 -8.11
N THR A 78 5.51 5.99 -8.33
CA THR A 78 5.65 4.55 -8.18
C THR A 78 6.79 4.25 -7.21
N VAL A 79 6.50 3.44 -6.21
CA VAL A 79 7.47 2.99 -5.21
C VAL A 79 7.59 1.49 -5.31
N SER A 80 8.79 1.01 -5.60
CA SER A 80 9.09 -0.43 -5.63
C SER A 80 10.04 -0.76 -4.49
N GLY A 81 9.84 -1.89 -3.86
CA GLY A 81 10.69 -2.30 -2.76
C GLY A 81 10.38 -3.68 -2.23
N THR A 82 10.76 -3.90 -0.99
CA THR A 82 10.62 -5.16 -0.31
C THR A 82 9.63 -5.01 0.84
N ALA A 83 8.69 -5.93 0.93
CA ALA A 83 7.65 -5.92 1.94
C ALA A 83 8.00 -6.75 3.17
N ARG A 84 7.60 -6.25 4.35
CA ARG A 84 7.53 -7.01 5.58
C ARG A 84 6.07 -7.14 5.97
N LEU A 85 5.67 -8.31 6.45
CA LEU A 85 4.30 -8.56 6.88
C LEU A 85 4.23 -8.50 8.41
N GLU A 86 3.33 -7.65 8.92
CA GLU A 86 3.17 -7.42 10.36
C GLU A 86 1.72 -7.64 10.76
N THR A 87 1.49 -8.58 11.67
CA THR A 87 0.13 -8.83 12.21
C THR A 87 -0.15 -7.96 13.42
N GLU A 88 0.86 -7.67 14.23
CA GLU A 88 0.71 -6.79 15.38
C GLU A 88 0.44 -5.36 14.90
N GLY A 89 -0.61 -4.75 15.44
CA GLY A 89 -1.02 -3.40 15.07
C GLY A 89 -1.76 -3.30 13.73
N ALA A 90 -2.01 -4.40 13.03
CA ALA A 90 -2.66 -4.38 11.72
C ALA A 90 -4.12 -3.91 11.79
N ASP A 91 -4.83 -4.18 12.87
CA ASP A 91 -6.20 -3.70 13.05
C ASP A 91 -6.22 -2.17 13.21
N ALA A 92 -5.30 -1.62 13.99
CA ALA A 92 -5.18 -0.17 14.13
C ALA A 92 -4.78 0.48 12.80
N ALA A 93 -3.92 -0.19 12.02
CA ALA A 93 -3.49 0.32 10.72
C ALA A 93 -4.64 0.39 9.72
N ILE A 94 -5.51 -0.65 9.65
CA ILE A 94 -6.66 -0.60 8.74
C ILE A 94 -7.69 0.43 9.20
N ASP A 95 -7.84 0.64 10.50
CA ASP A 95 -8.72 1.68 11.02
C ASP A 95 -8.21 3.07 10.62
N ALA A 96 -6.90 3.31 10.70
CA ALA A 96 -6.31 4.59 10.29
C ALA A 96 -6.52 4.83 8.79
N LEU A 97 -6.37 3.81 7.96
CA LEU A 97 -6.64 3.90 6.52
C LEU A 97 -8.12 4.18 6.24
N ALA A 98 -9.03 3.53 6.97
CA ALA A 98 -10.47 3.76 6.82
C ALA A 98 -10.84 5.19 7.21
N LYS A 99 -10.22 5.75 8.24
CA LYS A 99 -10.43 7.14 8.63
C LYS A 99 -10.02 8.09 7.52
N GLU A 100 -8.87 7.87 6.91
CA GLU A 100 -8.35 8.71 5.84
C GLU A 100 -9.19 8.62 4.57
N TYR A 101 -9.53 7.41 4.15
CA TYR A 101 -10.21 7.18 2.86
C TYR A 101 -11.73 7.30 2.94
N LEU A 102 -12.35 6.94 4.08
CA LEU A 102 -13.81 6.90 4.24
C LEU A 102 -14.35 7.91 5.25
N GLY A 103 -13.47 8.51 6.07
CA GLY A 103 -13.90 9.45 7.11
C GLY A 103 -14.58 8.78 8.30
N VAL A 104 -14.34 7.49 8.53
CA VAL A 104 -14.92 6.73 9.63
C VAL A 104 -13.87 6.41 10.70
N ASP A 105 -14.28 6.12 11.93
CA ASP A 105 -13.33 5.86 13.01
C ASP A 105 -12.76 4.44 12.97
N THR A 106 -13.53 3.49 12.46
CA THR A 106 -13.11 2.09 12.36
C THR A 106 -13.45 1.53 11.00
N TYR A 107 -12.67 0.52 10.58
CA TYR A 107 -12.89 -0.17 9.32
C TYR A 107 -14.26 -0.84 9.30
N PRO A 108 -15.20 -0.41 8.42
CA PRO A 108 -16.58 -0.86 8.47
C PRO A 108 -16.82 -2.28 7.96
N TYR A 109 -15.85 -2.86 7.26
CA TYR A 109 -15.98 -4.19 6.68
C TYR A 109 -15.36 -5.27 7.55
N ARG A 110 -15.04 -4.96 8.79
CA ARG A 110 -14.47 -5.92 9.74
C ARG A 110 -15.49 -6.89 10.28
N GLU A 111 -16.74 -6.46 10.43
CA GLU A 111 -17.81 -7.30 10.96
C GLU A 111 -18.01 -8.51 10.04
N GLY A 112 -17.98 -9.71 10.61
CA GLY A 112 -18.05 -10.94 9.85
C GLY A 112 -16.73 -11.37 9.22
N GLU A 113 -15.67 -10.58 9.39
CA GLU A 113 -14.35 -10.94 8.88
C GLU A 113 -13.69 -11.98 9.81
N GLU A 114 -13.43 -13.15 9.29
CA GLU A 114 -12.81 -14.24 10.06
C GLU A 114 -11.29 -14.21 9.99
N ARG A 115 -10.72 -13.48 9.01
CA ARG A 115 -9.31 -13.47 8.74
C ARG A 115 -8.61 -12.37 9.52
N ARG A 116 -7.44 -12.69 10.03
CA ARG A 116 -6.58 -11.73 10.71
C ARG A 116 -6.04 -10.71 9.73
N ARG A 117 -6.05 -9.44 10.12
CA ARG A 117 -5.46 -8.36 9.31
C ARG A 117 -3.93 -8.44 9.34
N VAL A 118 -3.32 -7.94 8.26
CA VAL A 118 -1.86 -7.90 8.09
C VAL A 118 -1.49 -6.55 7.51
N THR A 119 -0.53 -5.88 8.12
CA THR A 119 0.10 -4.69 7.55
C THR A 119 1.21 -5.13 6.61
N ILE A 120 1.19 -4.58 5.40
CA ILE A 120 2.28 -4.73 4.44
C ILE A 120 3.13 -3.46 4.55
N ARG A 121 4.32 -3.60 5.11
CA ARG A 121 5.25 -2.48 5.28
C ARG A 121 6.30 -2.57 4.19
N ILE A 122 6.36 -1.55 3.33
CA ILE A 122 7.22 -1.54 2.16
C ILE A 122 8.39 -0.60 2.40
N THR A 123 9.60 -1.16 2.35
CA THR A 123 10.82 -0.36 2.36
C THR A 123 11.14 0.03 0.92
N PRO A 124 11.15 1.34 0.58
CA PRO A 124 11.43 1.77 -0.78
C PRO A 124 12.86 1.45 -1.20
N GLU A 125 13.00 0.87 -2.38
CA GLU A 125 14.29 0.61 -3.00
C GLU A 125 14.45 1.41 -4.29
N ARG A 126 13.32 1.69 -4.98
CA ARG A 126 13.30 2.51 -6.19
C ARG A 126 12.07 3.38 -6.18
N VAL A 127 12.23 4.65 -6.48
CA VAL A 127 11.14 5.62 -6.54
C VAL A 127 11.17 6.32 -7.88
N LEU A 128 10.03 6.32 -8.57
CA LEU A 128 9.80 7.12 -9.78
C LEU A 128 8.73 8.15 -9.42
N TYR A 129 9.05 9.42 -9.55
CA TYR A 129 8.11 10.49 -9.24
C TYR A 129 8.04 11.48 -10.39
N LYS A 130 6.83 11.74 -10.88
CA LYS A 130 6.54 12.73 -11.89
C LYS A 130 5.77 13.88 -11.25
N PRO A 131 6.31 15.11 -11.21
CA PRO A 131 5.75 16.22 -10.42
C PRO A 131 4.57 16.93 -11.07
N GLY A 132 4.12 16.50 -12.25
CA GLY A 132 3.00 17.10 -12.96
C GLY A 132 3.39 17.53 -14.38
N ALA A 133 2.42 18.08 -15.07
CA ALA A 133 2.60 18.54 -16.44
C ALA A 133 3.53 19.78 -16.50
#